data_c41ae90c4a4ae048a9734f7b822f099a
#
_entry.id   c41ae90c4a4ae048a9734f7b822f099a
#
_cell.length_a   1.000
_cell.length_b   1.000
_cell.length_c   1.000
_cell.angle_alpha   90.00
_cell.angle_beta   90.00
_cell.angle_gamma   90.00
#
_symmetry.space_group_name_H-M   'P 1'
#
loop_
_entity.id
_entity.type
_entity.pdbx_description
1 polymer ?
#
loop_
_entity_poly.entity_id
_entity_poly.type
_entity_poly.pdbx_seq_one_letter_code
_entity_poly.pdbx_strand_id
1 'polypeptide(L)'
;MQKKISGFFLALTLFASPVFAATYNVDLDHSSVSFKIKHLISKTQGQFKKFQGVIEYEPGKPETWSASGTIDVNSIDTNVPERDKHLLSADFFDVAKYPTIEFKTTGVKEVTENSVKVEGLMKMHGVEKPIVLDVNIGGVIKDPWGNTRSAFSATTKINRKDFGIVYNKTLDQGGLMIGEDVEISLEVEGLLKA
;
A
#
# COMPACT_ATOMS: atom_id res chain seq x y z
N MET A 1 15.84 -69.18 -27.90
CA MET A 1 14.97 -68.05 -28.33
C MET A 1 14.72 -67.16 -27.14
N GLN A 2 15.45 -66.02 -26.98
CA GLN A 2 15.24 -65.07 -25.92
C GLN A 2 14.38 -63.92 -26.46
N LYS A 3 13.17 -63.72 -25.88
CA LYS A 3 12.28 -62.60 -26.21
C LYS A 3 12.75 -61.35 -25.42
N LYS A 4 13.22 -60.33 -26.13
CA LYS A 4 13.46 -58.98 -25.60
C LYS A 4 12.12 -58.31 -25.39
N ILE A 5 11.78 -57.99 -24.12
CA ILE A 5 10.63 -57.15 -23.79
C ILE A 5 11.15 -55.72 -23.80
N SER A 6 10.71 -54.91 -24.80
CA SER A 6 11.01 -53.49 -24.92
C SER A 6 9.97 -52.73 -24.08
N GLY A 7 10.41 -52.23 -22.91
CA GLY A 7 9.57 -51.36 -22.06
C GLY A 7 9.47 -49.97 -22.66
N PHE A 8 8.28 -49.56 -23.06
CA PHE A 8 7.96 -48.20 -23.51
C PHE A 8 7.73 -47.33 -22.29
N PHE A 9 8.67 -46.47 -21.96
CA PHE A 9 8.53 -45.50 -20.89
C PHE A 9 7.73 -44.30 -21.44
N LEU A 10 6.45 -44.17 -21.08
CA LEU A 10 5.63 -43.02 -21.40
C LEU A 10 6.01 -41.90 -20.39
N ALA A 11 6.79 -40.92 -20.83
CA ALA A 11 7.07 -39.73 -20.05
C ALA A 11 5.83 -38.83 -20.01
N LEU A 12 5.15 -38.79 -18.86
CA LEU A 12 4.02 -37.90 -18.60
C LEU A 12 4.58 -36.49 -18.32
N THR A 13 4.62 -35.62 -19.33
CA THR A 13 4.95 -34.19 -19.16
C THR A 13 3.76 -33.47 -18.51
N LEU A 14 3.88 -33.18 -17.23
CA LEU A 14 2.96 -32.26 -16.53
C LEU A 14 3.19 -30.85 -17.06
N PHE A 15 2.27 -30.36 -17.88
CA PHE A 15 2.19 -28.95 -18.20
C PHE A 15 1.62 -28.20 -16.99
N ALA A 16 2.47 -27.52 -16.21
CA ALA A 16 2.02 -26.56 -15.22
C ALA A 16 1.43 -25.36 -15.99
N SER A 17 0.12 -25.18 -15.91
CA SER A 17 -0.53 -23.97 -16.42
C SER A 17 -0.01 -22.78 -15.60
N PRO A 18 0.31 -21.63 -16.23
CA PRO A 18 0.66 -20.43 -15.50
C PRO A 18 -0.53 -20.03 -14.63
N VAL A 19 -0.28 -19.95 -13.33
CA VAL A 19 -1.26 -19.45 -12.38
C VAL A 19 -1.09 -17.95 -12.32
N PHE A 20 -2.11 -17.22 -12.77
CA PHE A 20 -2.17 -15.77 -12.63
C PHE A 20 -2.93 -15.44 -11.34
N ALA A 21 -2.41 -14.46 -10.57
CA ALA A 21 -3.15 -13.89 -9.46
C ALA A 21 -4.43 -13.20 -9.98
N ALA A 22 -5.46 -13.21 -9.16
CA ALA A 22 -6.65 -12.44 -9.44
C ALA A 22 -6.36 -10.94 -9.24
N THR A 23 -6.84 -10.12 -10.18
CA THR A 23 -6.67 -8.66 -10.15
C THR A 23 -7.85 -8.02 -9.46
N TYR A 24 -7.60 -7.22 -8.45
CA TYR A 24 -8.61 -6.44 -7.72
C TYR A 24 -8.34 -4.95 -7.90
N ASN A 25 -9.37 -4.19 -8.30
CA ASN A 25 -9.32 -2.73 -8.27
C ASN A 25 -9.76 -2.24 -6.89
N VAL A 26 -9.03 -1.29 -6.33
CA VAL A 26 -9.39 -0.68 -5.03
C VAL A 26 -10.76 -0.02 -5.13
N ASP A 27 -11.66 -0.38 -4.21
CA ASP A 27 -12.98 0.21 -4.04
C ASP A 27 -12.87 1.44 -3.13
N LEU A 28 -12.99 2.63 -3.70
CA LEU A 28 -12.83 3.90 -2.98
C LEU A 28 -13.87 4.12 -1.88
N ASP A 29 -15.09 3.62 -2.08
CA ASP A 29 -16.19 3.84 -1.14
C ASP A 29 -16.00 3.02 0.16
N HIS A 30 -15.21 1.94 0.09
CA HIS A 30 -14.94 1.03 1.22
C HIS A 30 -13.47 1.00 1.61
N SER A 31 -12.67 1.97 1.13
CA SER A 31 -11.25 2.04 1.44
C SER A 31 -10.86 3.38 2.03
N SER A 32 -9.78 3.41 2.79
CA SER A 32 -9.25 4.65 3.37
C SER A 32 -7.73 4.67 3.39
N VAL A 33 -7.17 5.88 3.22
CA VAL A 33 -5.75 6.18 3.38
C VAL A 33 -5.63 7.27 4.43
N SER A 34 -5.13 6.93 5.61
CA SER A 34 -5.02 7.84 6.75
C SER A 34 -3.60 7.93 7.30
N PHE A 35 -3.32 9.02 8.00
CA PHE A 35 -2.03 9.22 8.66
C PHE A 35 -2.18 9.92 10.01
N LYS A 36 -1.18 9.72 10.88
CA LYS A 36 -1.04 10.43 12.16
C LYS A 36 0.39 10.92 12.32
N ILE A 37 0.54 12.13 12.85
CA ILE A 37 1.83 12.73 13.17
C ILE A 37 1.78 13.42 14.52
N LYS A 38 2.88 13.35 15.28
CA LYS A 38 2.98 14.08 16.55
C LYS A 38 2.95 15.59 16.30
N HIS A 39 2.13 16.31 17.07
CA HIS A 39 2.08 17.76 17.11
C HIS A 39 2.08 18.22 18.56
N LEU A 40 3.14 18.91 18.99
CA LEU A 40 3.36 19.30 20.38
C LEU A 40 3.25 18.07 21.32
N ILE A 41 2.16 17.98 22.09
CA ILE A 41 1.90 16.94 23.09
C ILE A 41 0.84 15.93 22.66
N SER A 42 0.26 16.10 21.45
CA SER A 42 -0.81 15.25 20.91
C SER A 42 -0.45 14.72 19.52
N LYS A 43 -1.39 14.01 18.86
CA LYS A 43 -1.27 13.63 17.45
C LYS A 43 -2.32 14.36 16.62
N THR A 44 -1.89 14.92 15.50
CA THR A 44 -2.78 15.33 14.42
C THR A 44 -2.98 14.16 13.49
N GLN A 45 -4.20 13.94 13.04
CA GLN A 45 -4.52 12.97 12.01
C GLN A 45 -5.10 13.64 10.78
N GLY A 46 -4.97 12.98 9.65
CA GLY A 46 -5.57 13.35 8.38
C GLY A 46 -5.76 12.14 7.49
N GLN A 47 -6.36 12.37 6.34
CA GLN A 47 -6.61 11.37 5.31
C GLN A 47 -6.46 11.96 3.92
N PHE A 48 -6.31 11.09 2.92
CA PHE A 48 -6.45 11.45 1.51
C PHE A 48 -7.76 10.87 0.99
N LYS A 49 -8.60 11.70 0.37
CA LYS A 49 -9.93 11.32 -0.12
C LYS A 49 -9.94 10.76 -1.53
N LYS A 50 -8.85 10.97 -2.30
CA LYS A 50 -8.74 10.50 -3.69
C LYS A 50 -7.48 9.69 -3.86
N PHE A 51 -7.66 8.44 -4.18
CA PHE A 51 -6.60 7.49 -4.47
C PHE A 51 -7.14 6.42 -5.42
N GLN A 52 -6.26 5.64 -5.98
CA GLN A 52 -6.60 4.48 -6.78
C GLN A 52 -5.51 3.42 -6.60
N GLY A 53 -5.85 2.17 -6.87
CA GLY A 53 -4.89 1.10 -6.75
C GLY A 53 -5.36 -0.19 -7.40
N VAL A 54 -4.41 -1.07 -7.62
CA VAL A 54 -4.62 -2.42 -8.14
C VAL A 54 -3.86 -3.38 -7.24
N ILE A 55 -4.47 -4.51 -6.92
CA ILE A 55 -3.91 -5.58 -6.11
C ILE A 55 -4.00 -6.86 -6.91
N GLU A 56 -2.86 -7.54 -7.09
CA GLU A 56 -2.78 -8.90 -7.57
C GLU A 56 -2.70 -9.82 -6.36
N TYR A 57 -3.70 -10.66 -6.18
CA TYR A 57 -3.76 -11.54 -5.00
C TYR A 57 -4.40 -12.89 -5.35
N GLU A 58 -3.73 -13.96 -4.96
CA GLU A 58 -4.23 -15.32 -5.01
C GLU A 58 -3.93 -15.99 -3.67
N PRO A 59 -4.94 -16.41 -2.88
CA PRO A 59 -4.72 -17.07 -1.60
C PRO A 59 -3.75 -18.25 -1.70
N GLY A 60 -2.74 -18.27 -0.81
CA GLY A 60 -1.75 -19.34 -0.75
C GLY A 60 -0.64 -19.29 -1.80
N LYS A 61 -0.56 -18.22 -2.63
CA LYS A 61 0.48 -18.05 -3.66
C LYS A 61 1.19 -16.70 -3.55
N PRO A 62 1.95 -16.47 -2.48
CA PRO A 62 2.58 -15.18 -2.20
C PRO A 62 3.56 -14.71 -3.27
N GLU A 63 4.12 -15.60 -4.06
CA GLU A 63 4.99 -15.27 -5.20
C GLU A 63 4.29 -14.50 -6.32
N THR A 64 2.94 -14.50 -6.32
CA THR A 64 2.13 -13.79 -7.31
C THR A 64 1.59 -12.45 -6.79
N TRP A 65 1.80 -12.15 -5.49
CA TRP A 65 1.19 -10.98 -4.87
C TRP A 65 1.91 -9.70 -5.21
N SER A 66 1.17 -8.71 -5.62
CA SER A 66 1.68 -7.36 -5.83
C SER A 66 0.58 -6.33 -5.62
N ALA A 67 0.98 -5.09 -5.36
CA ALA A 67 0.08 -3.96 -5.29
C ALA A 67 0.74 -2.72 -5.86
N SER A 68 -0.06 -1.87 -6.47
CA SER A 68 0.34 -0.52 -6.85
C SER A 68 -0.79 0.45 -6.56
N GLY A 69 -0.44 1.67 -6.18
CA GLY A 69 -1.42 2.69 -5.87
C GLY A 69 -0.88 4.10 -6.10
N THR A 70 -1.80 5.01 -6.35
CA THR A 70 -1.53 6.44 -6.51
C THR A 70 -2.53 7.23 -5.68
N ILE A 71 -2.05 8.19 -4.91
CA ILE A 71 -2.82 9.11 -4.08
C ILE A 71 -2.73 10.50 -4.68
N ASP A 72 -3.87 11.20 -4.85
CA ASP A 72 -3.91 12.63 -5.19
C ASP A 72 -3.66 13.44 -3.91
N VAL A 73 -2.52 14.10 -3.83
CA VAL A 73 -2.12 14.92 -2.67
C VAL A 73 -3.09 16.07 -2.42
N ASN A 74 -3.73 16.62 -3.48
CA ASN A 74 -4.73 17.67 -3.33
C ASN A 74 -5.96 17.25 -2.53
N SER A 75 -6.15 15.95 -2.34
CA SER A 75 -7.29 15.42 -1.60
C SER A 75 -7.06 15.31 -0.08
N ILE A 76 -5.96 15.85 0.42
CA ILE A 76 -5.64 15.83 1.85
C ILE A 76 -6.74 16.56 2.65
N ASP A 77 -7.12 15.95 3.76
CA ASP A 77 -8.12 16.47 4.68
C ASP A 77 -7.73 16.16 6.12
N THR A 78 -7.49 17.20 6.88
CA THR A 78 -7.21 17.10 8.33
C THR A 78 -8.35 17.72 9.17
N ASN A 79 -9.51 18.00 8.56
CA ASN A 79 -10.66 18.72 9.14
C ASN A 79 -10.33 20.17 9.56
N VAL A 80 -9.26 20.78 9.02
CA VAL A 80 -8.89 22.18 9.26
C VAL A 80 -8.39 22.79 7.94
N PRO A 81 -9.24 23.55 7.21
CA PRO A 81 -8.91 24.04 5.86
C PRO A 81 -7.60 24.83 5.75
N GLU A 82 -7.30 25.67 6.74
CA GLU A 82 -6.06 26.47 6.72
C GLU A 82 -4.81 25.57 6.88
N ARG A 83 -4.91 24.49 7.66
CA ARG A 83 -3.83 23.50 7.76
C ARG A 83 -3.68 22.72 6.46
N ASP A 84 -4.78 22.30 5.84
CA ASP A 84 -4.75 21.57 4.58
C ASP A 84 -4.11 22.42 3.48
N LYS A 85 -4.48 23.70 3.39
CA LYS A 85 -3.85 24.66 2.47
C LYS A 85 -2.34 24.79 2.71
N HIS A 86 -1.89 24.86 3.98
CA HIS A 86 -0.47 24.92 4.31
C HIS A 86 0.26 23.61 3.96
N LEU A 87 -0.38 22.45 4.20
CA LEU A 87 0.20 21.15 3.82
C LEU A 87 0.41 21.02 2.31
N LEU A 88 -0.43 21.63 1.48
CA LEU A 88 -0.29 21.65 0.03
C LEU A 88 0.81 22.59 -0.49
N SER A 89 1.27 23.55 0.33
CA SER A 89 2.27 24.56 -0.05
C SER A 89 3.68 23.97 -0.20
N ALA A 90 4.61 24.81 -0.70
CA ALA A 90 6.02 24.48 -0.85
C ALA A 90 6.75 24.18 0.48
N ASP A 91 6.17 24.55 1.62
CA ASP A 91 6.71 24.19 2.94
C ASP A 91 6.58 22.70 3.25
N PHE A 92 5.58 22.02 2.62
CA PHE A 92 5.27 20.60 2.88
C PHE A 92 5.27 19.78 1.59
N PHE A 93 4.10 19.50 1.02
CA PHE A 93 3.99 18.58 -0.12
C PHE A 93 4.38 19.22 -1.46
N ASP A 94 4.42 20.56 -1.55
CA ASP A 94 4.69 21.31 -2.81
C ASP A 94 3.86 20.73 -3.98
N VAL A 95 2.55 20.67 -3.80
CA VAL A 95 1.64 19.96 -4.70
C VAL A 95 1.70 20.47 -6.14
N ALA A 96 2.13 21.72 -6.35
CA ALA A 96 2.32 22.29 -7.68
C ALA A 96 3.42 21.54 -8.48
N LYS A 97 4.39 20.94 -7.78
CA LYS A 97 5.47 20.14 -8.39
C LYS A 97 5.25 18.64 -8.20
N TYR A 98 4.65 18.23 -7.09
CA TYR A 98 4.52 16.83 -6.67
C TYR A 98 3.07 16.50 -6.31
N PRO A 99 2.16 16.41 -7.30
CA PRO A 99 0.73 16.25 -7.05
C PRO A 99 0.32 14.85 -6.58
N THR A 100 1.23 13.86 -6.65
CA THR A 100 0.92 12.47 -6.32
C THR A 100 1.91 11.85 -5.33
N ILE A 101 1.39 10.89 -4.54
CA ILE A 101 2.19 9.89 -3.83
C ILE A 101 1.93 8.55 -4.54
N GLU A 102 2.99 7.82 -4.84
CA GLU A 102 2.93 6.55 -5.56
C GLU A 102 3.54 5.43 -4.70
N PHE A 103 2.99 4.23 -4.81
CA PHE A 103 3.54 3.02 -4.22
C PHE A 103 3.52 1.88 -5.22
N LYS A 104 4.57 1.06 -5.19
CA LYS A 104 4.66 -0.18 -5.98
C LYS A 104 5.39 -1.24 -5.18
N THR A 105 4.80 -2.42 -5.06
CA THR A 105 5.40 -3.60 -4.45
C THR A 105 6.66 -4.02 -5.21
N THR A 106 7.70 -4.38 -4.46
CA THR A 106 8.94 -5.01 -4.97
C THR A 106 9.09 -6.45 -4.50
N GLY A 107 8.36 -6.84 -3.45
CA GLY A 107 8.38 -8.20 -2.93
C GLY A 107 7.50 -8.36 -1.69
N VAL A 108 7.37 -9.60 -1.24
CA VAL A 108 6.69 -9.96 0.00
C VAL A 108 7.57 -10.85 0.84
N LYS A 109 7.45 -10.75 2.18
CA LYS A 109 8.17 -11.58 3.13
C LYS A 109 7.35 -11.84 4.39
N GLU A 110 7.85 -12.74 5.25
CA GLU A 110 7.20 -13.09 6.52
C GLU A 110 5.71 -13.41 6.34
N VAL A 111 5.41 -14.24 5.33
CA VAL A 111 4.04 -14.62 4.97
C VAL A 111 3.50 -15.63 5.97
N THR A 112 2.32 -15.34 6.53
CA THR A 112 1.52 -16.25 7.34
C THR A 112 0.13 -16.42 6.71
N GLU A 113 -0.76 -17.14 7.36
CA GLU A 113 -2.15 -17.26 6.90
C GLU A 113 -2.88 -15.91 6.85
N ASN A 114 -2.64 -15.04 7.85
CA ASN A 114 -3.41 -13.82 8.04
C ASN A 114 -2.56 -12.54 7.97
N SER A 115 -1.26 -12.64 7.70
CA SER A 115 -0.40 -11.46 7.64
C SER A 115 0.78 -11.65 6.69
N VAL A 116 1.31 -10.53 6.22
CA VAL A 116 2.48 -10.48 5.33
C VAL A 116 3.18 -9.14 5.49
N LYS A 117 4.50 -9.11 5.34
CA LYS A 117 5.22 -7.85 5.11
C LYS A 117 5.37 -7.62 3.61
N VAL A 118 4.84 -6.50 3.14
CA VAL A 118 4.95 -6.07 1.74
C VAL A 118 6.06 -5.04 1.63
N GLU A 119 7.11 -5.39 0.89
CA GLU A 119 8.19 -4.47 0.53
C GLU A 119 7.84 -3.72 -0.73
N GLY A 120 8.13 -2.43 -0.78
CA GLY A 120 7.83 -1.63 -1.97
C GLY A 120 8.59 -0.32 -2.01
N LEU A 121 8.49 0.35 -3.15
CA LEU A 121 8.99 1.70 -3.37
C LEU A 121 7.85 2.69 -3.22
N MET A 122 8.04 3.67 -2.34
CA MET A 122 7.16 4.82 -2.17
C MET A 122 7.83 6.04 -2.76
N LYS A 123 7.12 6.73 -3.65
CA LYS A 123 7.55 8.02 -4.21
C LYS A 123 6.66 9.12 -3.68
N MET A 124 7.24 10.09 -2.99
CA MET A 124 6.54 11.23 -2.40
C MET A 124 7.46 12.44 -2.47
N HIS A 125 6.90 13.64 -2.77
CA HIS A 125 7.65 14.89 -2.84
C HIS A 125 8.91 14.79 -3.75
N GLY A 126 8.82 14.04 -4.86
CA GLY A 126 9.91 13.82 -5.81
C GLY A 126 10.99 12.82 -5.37
N VAL A 127 10.93 12.29 -4.15
CA VAL A 127 11.89 11.32 -3.61
C VAL A 127 11.27 9.93 -3.57
N GLU A 128 12.02 8.93 -4.05
CA GLU A 128 11.64 7.52 -3.97
C GLU A 128 12.45 6.81 -2.89
N LYS A 129 11.78 6.05 -2.02
CA LYS A 129 12.38 5.29 -0.93
C LYS A 129 11.75 3.91 -0.77
N PRO A 130 12.53 2.89 -0.37
CA PRO A 130 11.98 1.62 0.04
C PRO A 130 11.24 1.77 1.37
N ILE A 131 10.06 1.17 1.45
CA ILE A 131 9.28 1.05 2.69
C ILE A 131 8.79 -0.39 2.85
N VAL A 132 8.36 -0.73 4.06
CA VAL A 132 7.72 -2.01 4.37
C VAL A 132 6.36 -1.71 4.98
N LEU A 133 5.33 -2.35 4.44
CA LEU A 133 3.97 -2.34 4.99
C LEU A 133 3.77 -3.63 5.80
N ASP A 134 3.31 -3.49 7.04
CA ASP A 134 2.77 -4.62 7.82
C ASP A 134 1.31 -4.78 7.42
N VAL A 135 0.98 -5.87 6.74
CA VAL A 135 -0.33 -6.12 6.13
C VAL A 135 -1.02 -7.28 6.83
N ASN A 136 -2.28 -7.06 7.25
CA ASN A 136 -3.20 -8.12 7.63
C ASN A 136 -4.13 -8.43 6.47
N ILE A 137 -4.34 -9.72 6.23
CA ILE A 137 -5.17 -10.24 5.14
C ILE A 137 -6.55 -10.53 5.69
N GLY A 138 -7.56 -9.76 5.29
CA GLY A 138 -8.97 -9.96 5.65
C GLY A 138 -9.63 -11.10 4.88
N GLY A 139 -9.01 -11.53 3.78
CA GLY A 139 -9.47 -12.63 2.94
C GLY A 139 -10.25 -12.20 1.70
N VAL A 140 -10.90 -13.19 1.09
CA VAL A 140 -11.71 -13.01 -0.12
C VAL A 140 -13.11 -13.54 0.15
N ILE A 141 -14.12 -12.75 -0.19
CA ILE A 141 -15.53 -13.12 -0.03
C ILE A 141 -16.34 -12.81 -1.29
N LYS A 142 -17.51 -13.44 -1.42
CA LYS A 142 -18.53 -13.03 -2.38
C LYS A 142 -19.59 -12.22 -1.65
N ASP A 143 -19.82 -10.96 -2.13
CA ASP A 143 -20.81 -10.08 -1.52
C ASP A 143 -22.26 -10.48 -1.93
N PRO A 144 -23.30 -9.94 -1.26
CA PRO A 144 -24.70 -10.28 -1.58
C PRO A 144 -25.14 -9.89 -3.00
N TRP A 145 -24.40 -9.03 -3.67
CA TRP A 145 -24.67 -8.60 -5.06
C TRP A 145 -23.94 -9.43 -6.10
N GLY A 146 -23.14 -10.41 -5.64
CA GLY A 146 -22.43 -11.35 -6.52
C GLY A 146 -21.01 -10.94 -6.90
N ASN A 147 -20.50 -9.80 -6.40
CA ASN A 147 -19.11 -9.41 -6.63
C ASN A 147 -18.15 -10.19 -5.72
N THR A 148 -16.96 -10.46 -6.21
CA THR A 148 -15.87 -10.99 -5.39
C THR A 148 -15.06 -9.83 -4.85
N ARG A 149 -14.88 -9.79 -3.53
CA ARG A 149 -14.12 -8.76 -2.81
C ARG A 149 -12.94 -9.36 -2.06
N SER A 150 -11.83 -8.63 -2.02
CA SER A 150 -10.70 -8.89 -1.14
C SER A 150 -10.58 -7.77 -0.12
N ALA A 151 -10.06 -8.06 1.08
CA ALA A 151 -9.86 -7.04 2.12
C ALA A 151 -8.47 -7.14 2.73
N PHE A 152 -7.85 -5.98 2.99
CA PHE A 152 -6.53 -5.85 3.60
C PHE A 152 -6.50 -4.62 4.51
N SER A 153 -5.85 -4.75 5.67
CA SER A 153 -5.42 -3.58 6.44
C SER A 153 -3.90 -3.52 6.47
N ALA A 154 -3.34 -2.33 6.32
CA ALA A 154 -1.89 -2.17 6.30
C ALA A 154 -1.45 -0.98 7.16
N THR A 155 -0.30 -1.13 7.81
CA THR A 155 0.32 -0.04 8.57
C THR A 155 1.79 0.09 8.24
N THR A 156 2.30 1.31 8.34
CA THR A 156 3.73 1.58 8.29
C THR A 156 4.06 2.88 9.02
N LYS A 157 5.33 3.09 9.27
CA LYS A 157 5.86 4.34 9.83
C LYS A 157 7.04 4.80 8.97
N ILE A 158 6.98 6.06 8.53
CA ILE A 158 8.03 6.69 7.74
C ILE A 158 8.54 7.94 8.43
N ASN A 159 9.77 8.35 8.14
CA ASN A 159 10.27 9.68 8.49
C ASN A 159 10.02 10.63 7.32
N ARG A 160 9.23 11.70 7.52
CA ARG A 160 8.89 12.66 6.48
C ARG A 160 10.09 13.39 5.88
N LYS A 161 11.16 13.56 6.68
CA LYS A 161 12.40 14.20 6.23
C LYS A 161 13.16 13.38 5.18
N ASP A 162 13.01 12.06 5.20
CA ASP A 162 13.59 11.17 4.18
C ASP A 162 13.04 11.46 2.78
N PHE A 163 11.86 12.09 2.72
CA PHE A 163 11.20 12.54 1.49
C PHE A 163 11.33 14.06 1.26
N GLY A 164 12.23 14.75 2.00
CA GLY A 164 12.48 16.17 1.80
C GLY A 164 11.44 17.11 2.44
N ILE A 165 10.46 16.60 3.17
CA ILE A 165 9.46 17.41 3.89
C ILE A 165 10.05 17.79 5.25
N VAL A 166 10.77 18.91 5.30
CA VAL A 166 11.61 19.29 6.46
C VAL A 166 11.04 20.42 7.31
N TYR A 167 9.97 21.10 6.86
CA TYR A 167 9.40 22.23 7.59
C TYR A 167 9.13 21.90 9.06
N ASN A 168 9.54 22.81 9.94
CA ASN A 168 9.25 22.76 11.39
C ASN A 168 9.43 24.13 12.04
N LYS A 169 8.94 24.29 13.25
CA LYS A 169 9.25 25.40 14.14
C LYS A 169 9.83 24.87 15.45
N THR A 170 10.89 25.51 15.92
CA THR A 170 11.49 25.22 17.25
C THR A 170 10.66 25.92 18.31
N LEU A 171 10.43 25.26 19.42
CA LEU A 171 9.74 25.81 20.58
C LEU A 171 10.76 26.61 21.45
N ASP A 172 10.29 27.62 22.16
CA ASP A 172 11.14 28.49 23.01
C ASP A 172 11.91 27.71 24.10
N GLN A 173 11.33 26.61 24.58
CA GLN A 173 11.94 25.70 25.55
C GLN A 173 12.75 24.57 24.93
N GLY A 174 12.99 24.61 23.62
CA GLY A 174 13.60 23.54 22.84
C GLY A 174 12.56 22.49 22.42
N GLY A 175 12.93 21.65 21.44
CA GLY A 175 12.06 20.66 20.84
C GLY A 175 11.37 21.16 19.57
N LEU A 176 10.71 20.25 18.89
CA LEU A 176 10.06 20.48 17.59
C LEU A 176 8.54 20.51 17.74
N MET A 177 7.89 21.46 17.04
CA MET A 177 6.44 21.57 17.02
C MET A 177 5.79 20.36 16.34
N ILE A 178 6.39 19.89 15.23
CA ILE A 178 5.88 18.78 14.41
C ILE A 178 6.87 17.61 14.46
N GLY A 179 6.39 16.41 14.74
CA GLY A 179 7.17 15.20 14.72
C GLY A 179 7.75 14.90 13.33
N GLU A 180 8.72 14.01 13.29
CA GLU A 180 9.36 13.58 12.05
C GLU A 180 8.72 12.30 11.52
N ASP A 181 8.33 11.41 12.44
CA ASP A 181 7.68 10.15 12.14
C ASP A 181 6.20 10.34 11.84
N VAL A 182 5.76 9.76 10.73
CA VAL A 182 4.37 9.69 10.28
C VAL A 182 3.91 8.25 10.31
N GLU A 183 2.88 7.97 11.09
CA GLU A 183 2.18 6.69 11.12
C GLU A 183 1.14 6.69 10.00
N ILE A 184 1.18 5.68 9.13
CA ILE A 184 0.26 5.50 7.99
C ILE A 184 -0.59 4.28 8.24
N SER A 185 -1.89 4.37 7.98
CA SER A 185 -2.83 3.26 8.04
C SER A 185 -3.69 3.24 6.80
N LEU A 186 -3.83 2.05 6.22
CA LEU A 186 -4.63 1.77 5.04
C LEU A 186 -5.67 0.73 5.40
N GLU A 187 -6.94 0.99 5.07
CA GLU A 187 -8.00 -0.01 5.02
C GLU A 187 -8.43 -0.12 3.56
N VAL A 188 -8.36 -1.31 3.00
CA VAL A 188 -8.55 -1.50 1.56
C VAL A 188 -9.49 -2.66 1.28
N GLU A 189 -10.57 -2.37 0.57
CA GLU A 189 -11.34 -3.38 -0.15
C GLU A 189 -11.01 -3.31 -1.65
N GLY A 190 -10.88 -4.48 -2.26
CA GLY A 190 -10.68 -4.63 -3.70
C GLY A 190 -11.86 -5.35 -4.35
N LEU A 191 -12.31 -4.85 -5.49
CA LEU A 191 -13.29 -5.52 -6.35
C LEU A 191 -12.54 -6.31 -7.42
N LEU A 192 -12.89 -7.60 -7.56
CA LEU A 192 -12.33 -8.45 -8.61
C LEU A 192 -12.63 -7.84 -9.99
N LYS A 193 -11.57 -7.66 -10.75
CA LYS A 193 -11.69 -7.20 -12.13
C LYS A 193 -12.29 -8.32 -12.98
N ALA A 194 -13.38 -7.99 -13.68
CA ALA A 194 -14.04 -8.88 -14.64
C ALA A 194 -13.16 -9.19 -15.86
#